data_3bec4ddd7c9ccf18b8c3a8fcae14fc97
#
_entry.id   3bec4ddd7c9ccf18b8c3a8fcae14fc97
#
_cell.length_a   1.000
_cell.length_b   1.000
_cell.length_c   1.000
_cell.angle_alpha   90.00
_cell.angle_beta   90.00
_cell.angle_gamma   90.00
#
_symmetry.space_group_name_H-M   'P 1'
#
loop_
_entity.id
_entity.type
_entity.pdbx_description
1 polymer ?
#
loop_
_entity_poly.entity_id
_entity_poly.type
_entity_poly.pdbx_seq_one_letter_code
_entity_poly.pdbx_strand_id
1 'polypeptide(L)'
;MIRHGLTEYNKSLRLQGASDIPLNEAGLLQAKNASEFFKDEKFDVILSSPLSRAYATAEIINEHHDLKIHKMDELKEQYFGPFEGEHIENIRLKYPEGDIPGVETFDSLAQRAAAVMQYIEDNHKDENVLVTAHSRTIKSILSLYTDEVHMVFTKLDNCSLSVLEPENNKWKVLDYNVSTLV
;
A
#
# COMPACT_ATOMS: atom_id res chain seq x y z
N MET A 1 0.31 8.30 -0.54
CA MET A 1 -0.01 6.85 -0.60
C MET A 1 -0.63 6.41 0.70
N ILE A 2 -1.62 5.56 0.68
CA ILE A 2 -2.26 5.03 1.88
C ILE A 2 -2.32 3.49 1.85
N ARG A 3 -2.00 2.85 2.97
CA ARG A 3 -2.20 1.41 3.15
C ARG A 3 -3.68 1.12 3.37
N HIS A 4 -4.21 0.04 2.80
CA HIS A 4 -5.59 -0.41 3.03
C HIS A 4 -5.95 -0.57 4.52
N GLY A 5 -7.23 -0.50 4.85
CA GLY A 5 -7.76 -0.72 6.19
C GLY A 5 -7.56 -2.17 6.70
N LEU A 6 -7.85 -2.41 7.97
CA LEU A 6 -7.65 -3.71 8.63
C LEU A 6 -8.50 -4.82 7.99
N THR A 7 -7.91 -6.02 7.90
CA THR A 7 -8.59 -7.26 7.50
C THR A 7 -8.50 -8.31 8.61
N GLU A 8 -9.28 -9.40 8.53
CA GLU A 8 -9.14 -10.50 9.50
C GLU A 8 -7.77 -11.17 9.43
N TYR A 9 -7.12 -11.22 8.24
CA TYR A 9 -5.77 -11.76 8.12
C TYR A 9 -4.72 -10.85 8.79
N ASN A 10 -4.87 -9.53 8.71
CA ASN A 10 -4.00 -8.63 9.47
C ASN A 10 -4.15 -8.83 10.99
N LYS A 11 -5.40 -8.91 11.48
CA LYS A 11 -5.71 -9.10 12.89
C LYS A 11 -5.16 -10.43 13.43
N SER A 12 -5.21 -11.48 12.61
CA SER A 12 -4.71 -12.81 12.97
C SER A 12 -3.27 -13.06 12.53
N LEU A 13 -2.52 -12.03 12.12
CA LEU A 13 -1.11 -12.10 11.70
C LEU A 13 -0.86 -13.15 10.60
N ARG A 14 -1.76 -13.24 9.61
CA ARG A 14 -1.63 -14.12 8.45
C ARG A 14 -1.15 -13.36 7.23
N LEU A 15 -0.32 -14.01 6.42
CA LEU A 15 0.10 -13.49 5.12
C LEU A 15 -1.10 -13.45 4.17
N GLN A 16 -1.31 -12.31 3.50
CA GLN A 16 -2.41 -12.13 2.56
C GLN A 16 -1.97 -12.26 1.10
N GLY A 17 -0.93 -11.52 0.72
CA GLY A 17 -0.43 -11.50 -0.64
C GLY A 17 -1.49 -11.14 -1.67
N ALA A 18 -1.62 -12.00 -2.70
CA ALA A 18 -2.62 -11.88 -3.76
C ALA A 18 -4.00 -12.39 -3.35
N SER A 19 -4.13 -13.10 -2.22
CA SER A 19 -5.44 -13.53 -1.69
C SER A 19 -6.34 -12.34 -1.45
N ASP A 20 -7.57 -12.41 -1.96
CA ASP A 20 -8.50 -11.29 -1.93
C ASP A 20 -9.36 -11.31 -0.66
N ILE A 21 -8.77 -10.90 0.46
CA ILE A 21 -9.40 -10.80 1.77
C ILE A 21 -9.97 -9.39 1.94
N PRO A 22 -11.29 -9.23 2.21
CA PRO A 22 -11.93 -7.92 2.35
C PRO A 22 -11.56 -7.22 3.66
N LEU A 23 -11.88 -5.92 3.74
CA LEU A 23 -11.85 -5.17 5.00
C LEU A 23 -12.80 -5.83 6.01
N ASN A 24 -12.38 -5.85 7.28
CA ASN A 24 -13.29 -6.16 8.38
C ASN A 24 -13.99 -4.87 8.90
N GLU A 25 -14.86 -4.99 9.88
CA GLU A 25 -15.60 -3.84 10.44
C GLU A 25 -14.67 -2.72 10.93
N ALA A 26 -13.58 -3.10 11.60
CA ALA A 26 -12.59 -2.13 12.06
C ALA A 26 -11.85 -1.46 10.87
N GLY A 27 -11.56 -2.22 9.81
CA GLY A 27 -10.95 -1.69 8.59
C GLY A 27 -11.87 -0.73 7.83
N LEU A 28 -13.17 -1.01 7.79
CA LEU A 28 -14.17 -0.09 7.24
C LEU A 28 -14.22 1.21 8.03
N LEU A 29 -14.16 1.14 9.37
CA LEU A 29 -14.11 2.33 10.22
C LEU A 29 -12.80 3.11 10.02
N GLN A 30 -11.66 2.43 9.90
CA GLN A 30 -10.38 3.07 9.59
C GLN A 30 -10.43 3.81 8.24
N ALA A 31 -11.02 3.19 7.21
CA ALA A 31 -11.17 3.83 5.90
C ALA A 31 -12.08 5.06 5.96
N LYS A 32 -13.15 5.04 6.78
CA LYS A 32 -14.01 6.22 7.01
C LYS A 32 -13.27 7.34 7.73
N ASN A 33 -12.46 7.03 8.74
CA ASN A 33 -11.62 8.03 9.39
C ASN A 33 -10.62 8.66 8.40
N ALA A 34 -9.99 7.82 7.54
CA ALA A 34 -9.13 8.33 6.48
C ALA A 34 -9.90 9.20 5.47
N SER A 35 -11.15 8.86 5.13
CA SER A 35 -12.03 9.68 4.29
C SER A 35 -12.27 11.06 4.91
N GLU A 36 -12.60 11.13 6.21
CA GLU A 36 -12.75 12.40 6.92
C GLU A 36 -11.44 13.19 7.01
N PHE A 37 -10.31 12.51 7.20
CA PHE A 37 -8.99 13.13 7.21
C PHE A 37 -8.68 13.82 5.86
N PHE A 38 -9.07 13.21 4.75
CA PHE A 38 -8.79 13.71 3.39
C PHE A 38 -9.91 14.57 2.79
N LYS A 39 -11.02 14.79 3.45
CA LYS A 39 -12.22 15.44 2.85
C LYS A 39 -11.96 16.81 2.22
N ASP A 40 -11.03 17.58 2.78
CA ASP A 40 -10.70 18.92 2.33
C ASP A 40 -9.44 18.94 1.44
N GLU A 41 -8.77 17.79 1.27
CA GLU A 41 -7.62 17.65 0.39
C GLU A 41 -8.07 17.61 -1.08
N LYS A 42 -7.21 18.10 -1.96
CA LYS A 42 -7.50 18.07 -3.40
C LYS A 42 -6.69 16.95 -4.05
N PHE A 43 -7.38 15.96 -4.55
CA PHE A 43 -6.83 14.95 -5.42
C PHE A 43 -7.32 15.18 -6.86
N ASP A 44 -6.48 14.85 -7.84
CA ASP A 44 -6.82 14.90 -9.26
C ASP A 44 -7.08 13.50 -9.80
N VAL A 45 -6.43 12.49 -9.21
CA VAL A 45 -6.57 11.08 -9.61
C VAL A 45 -6.38 10.13 -8.43
N ILE A 46 -7.10 9.02 -8.48
CA ILE A 46 -6.94 7.91 -7.52
C ILE A 46 -6.46 6.66 -8.26
N LEU A 47 -5.30 6.14 -7.85
CA LEU A 47 -4.75 4.86 -8.31
C LEU A 47 -4.91 3.84 -7.20
N SER A 48 -5.41 2.66 -7.52
CA SER A 48 -5.66 1.62 -6.51
C SER A 48 -5.20 0.24 -6.96
N SER A 49 -4.67 -0.53 -6.01
CA SER A 49 -4.61 -1.98 -6.17
C SER A 49 -6.01 -2.53 -6.47
N PRO A 50 -6.18 -3.50 -7.37
CA PRO A 50 -7.47 -4.12 -7.64
C PRO A 50 -7.96 -5.04 -6.52
N LEU A 51 -7.12 -5.39 -5.53
CA LEU A 51 -7.52 -6.24 -4.41
C LEU A 51 -8.57 -5.53 -3.54
N SER A 52 -9.64 -6.23 -3.19
CA SER A 52 -10.86 -5.67 -2.58
C SER A 52 -10.60 -4.77 -1.39
N ARG A 53 -9.68 -5.13 -0.50
CA ARG A 53 -9.31 -4.33 0.68
C ARG A 53 -8.74 -2.96 0.36
N ALA A 54 -7.91 -2.86 -0.67
CA ALA A 54 -7.32 -1.58 -1.09
C ALA A 54 -8.31 -0.77 -1.93
N TYR A 55 -9.04 -1.45 -2.82
CA TYR A 55 -10.05 -0.80 -3.65
C TYR A 55 -11.22 -0.24 -2.81
N ALA A 56 -11.74 -1.01 -1.84
CA ALA A 56 -12.77 -0.51 -0.92
C ALA A 56 -12.27 0.66 -0.05
N THR A 57 -10.98 0.66 0.35
CA THR A 57 -10.40 1.81 1.04
C THR A 57 -10.40 3.04 0.13
N ALA A 58 -10.04 2.89 -1.15
CA ALA A 58 -10.09 3.97 -2.13
C ALA A 58 -11.53 4.48 -2.37
N GLU A 59 -12.51 3.57 -2.50
CA GLU A 59 -13.92 3.94 -2.70
C GLU A 59 -14.46 4.79 -1.54
N ILE A 60 -14.16 4.39 -0.30
CA ILE A 60 -14.60 5.11 0.90
C ILE A 60 -13.95 6.51 0.97
N ILE A 61 -12.64 6.62 0.68
CA ILE A 61 -11.97 7.93 0.65
C ILE A 61 -12.56 8.80 -0.47
N ASN A 62 -12.90 8.20 -1.61
CA ASN A 62 -13.45 8.90 -2.77
C ASN A 62 -14.86 9.47 -2.58
N GLU A 63 -15.57 9.12 -1.50
CA GLU A 63 -16.94 9.65 -1.23
C GLU A 63 -16.99 11.18 -1.18
N HIS A 64 -15.87 11.84 -0.86
CA HIS A 64 -15.75 13.31 -0.84
C HIS A 64 -15.15 13.92 -2.11
N HIS A 65 -14.67 13.11 -3.06
CA HIS A 65 -13.89 13.60 -4.21
C HIS A 65 -14.56 13.35 -5.56
N ASP A 66 -15.40 12.32 -5.68
CA ASP A 66 -16.12 11.93 -6.90
C ASP A 66 -15.18 11.73 -8.13
N LEU A 67 -14.01 11.14 -7.89
CA LEU A 67 -13.00 10.89 -8.89
C LEU A 67 -13.11 9.48 -9.48
N LYS A 68 -12.58 9.29 -10.68
CA LYS A 68 -12.41 7.95 -11.22
C LYS A 68 -11.25 7.23 -10.52
N ILE A 69 -11.51 6.01 -10.02
CA ILE A 69 -10.48 5.14 -9.45
C ILE A 69 -9.90 4.26 -10.55
N HIS A 70 -8.60 4.37 -10.79
CA HIS A 70 -7.87 3.58 -11.76
C HIS A 70 -7.22 2.39 -11.06
N LYS A 71 -7.58 1.16 -11.48
CA LYS A 71 -6.96 -0.06 -10.98
C LYS A 71 -5.62 -0.30 -11.66
N MET A 72 -4.60 -0.62 -10.87
CA MET A 72 -3.26 -0.97 -11.35
C MET A 72 -2.80 -2.28 -10.71
N ASP A 73 -2.50 -3.27 -11.52
CA ASP A 73 -2.03 -4.59 -11.05
C ASP A 73 -0.66 -4.50 -10.36
N GLU A 74 0.16 -3.53 -10.75
CA GLU A 74 1.46 -3.22 -10.16
C GLU A 74 1.35 -2.79 -8.69
N LEU A 75 0.18 -2.31 -8.26
CA LEU A 75 -0.11 -1.95 -6.86
C LEU A 75 -0.53 -3.13 -5.97
N LYS A 76 -0.69 -4.35 -6.51
CA LYS A 76 -0.98 -5.53 -5.70
C LYS A 76 0.11 -5.78 -4.65
N GLU A 77 -0.25 -6.43 -3.55
CA GLU A 77 0.69 -6.83 -2.51
C GLU A 77 1.74 -7.84 -3.05
N GLN A 78 2.86 -7.96 -2.36
CA GLN A 78 3.82 -9.02 -2.61
C GLN A 78 3.11 -10.38 -2.66
N TYR A 79 3.34 -11.16 -3.69
CA TYR A 79 2.80 -12.50 -3.80
C TYR A 79 3.53 -13.44 -2.85
N PHE A 80 2.81 -14.04 -1.90
CA PHE A 80 3.38 -14.98 -0.92
C PHE A 80 3.17 -16.46 -1.31
N GLY A 81 2.59 -16.71 -2.47
CA GLY A 81 2.46 -18.06 -3.02
C GLY A 81 1.76 -19.03 -2.08
N PRO A 82 2.36 -20.22 -1.86
CA PRO A 82 1.76 -21.28 -1.05
C PRO A 82 1.64 -20.92 0.45
N PHE A 83 2.20 -19.80 0.88
CA PHE A 83 2.19 -19.35 2.28
C PHE A 83 1.08 -18.35 2.58
N GLU A 84 0.25 -18.00 1.61
CA GLU A 84 -0.91 -17.15 1.84
C GLU A 84 -1.89 -17.85 2.79
N GLY A 85 -2.33 -17.13 3.83
CA GLY A 85 -3.12 -17.68 4.94
C GLY A 85 -2.31 -18.27 6.09
N GLU A 86 -1.01 -18.52 5.92
CA GLU A 86 -0.14 -18.97 7.01
C GLU A 86 0.15 -17.86 8.02
N HIS A 87 0.37 -18.24 9.27
CA HIS A 87 0.76 -17.29 10.32
C HIS A 87 2.21 -16.83 10.11
N ILE A 88 2.46 -15.53 10.16
CA ILE A 88 3.76 -14.93 9.81
C ILE A 88 4.92 -15.49 10.66
N GLU A 89 4.68 -15.83 11.94
CA GLU A 89 5.72 -16.38 12.80
C GLU A 89 6.14 -17.78 12.37
N ASN A 90 5.22 -18.62 11.88
CA ASN A 90 5.56 -19.94 11.37
C ASN A 90 6.51 -19.83 10.17
N ILE A 91 6.28 -18.84 9.32
CA ILE A 91 7.13 -18.59 8.16
C ILE A 91 8.51 -18.10 8.61
N ARG A 92 8.59 -17.18 9.56
CA ARG A 92 9.85 -16.68 10.11
C ARG A 92 10.68 -17.80 10.76
N LEU A 93 10.03 -18.70 11.50
CA LEU A 93 10.70 -19.86 12.11
C LEU A 93 11.21 -20.84 11.07
N LYS A 94 10.44 -21.06 10.00
CA LYS A 94 10.80 -22.03 8.94
C LYS A 94 11.88 -21.49 7.98
N TYR A 95 11.88 -20.17 7.76
CA TYR A 95 12.74 -19.47 6.81
C TYR A 95 13.41 -18.25 7.47
N PRO A 96 14.30 -18.45 8.44
CA PRO A 96 14.90 -17.35 9.22
C PRO A 96 15.74 -16.40 8.35
N GLU A 97 16.34 -16.91 7.27
CA GLU A 97 17.14 -16.12 6.32
C GLU A 97 16.28 -15.34 5.31
N GLY A 98 14.97 -15.58 5.29
CA GLY A 98 14.03 -14.85 4.43
C GLY A 98 13.96 -15.34 2.98
N ASP A 99 14.74 -16.35 2.60
CA ASP A 99 14.65 -16.98 1.26
C ASP A 99 13.53 -18.00 1.24
N ILE A 100 12.34 -17.56 0.82
CA ILE A 100 11.09 -18.33 0.88
C ILE A 100 10.72 -18.80 -0.54
N PRO A 101 10.77 -20.11 -0.83
CA PRO A 101 10.48 -20.61 -2.18
C PRO A 101 9.05 -20.28 -2.63
N GLY A 102 8.91 -19.81 -3.88
CA GLY A 102 7.60 -19.51 -4.47
C GLY A 102 6.97 -18.19 -4.03
N VAL A 103 7.69 -17.39 -3.26
CA VAL A 103 7.33 -16.00 -2.91
C VAL A 103 7.93 -15.04 -3.94
N GLU A 104 7.20 -13.98 -4.27
CA GLU A 104 7.73 -12.89 -5.11
C GLU A 104 8.97 -12.27 -4.46
N THR A 105 10.05 -12.15 -5.23
CA THR A 105 11.29 -11.55 -4.73
C THR A 105 11.14 -10.04 -4.49
N PHE A 106 11.98 -9.48 -3.64
CA PHE A 106 12.01 -8.03 -3.45
C PHE A 106 12.43 -7.28 -4.71
N ASP A 107 13.27 -7.87 -5.55
CA ASP A 107 13.65 -7.27 -6.84
C ASP A 107 12.47 -7.20 -7.81
N SER A 108 11.65 -8.25 -7.90
CA SER A 108 10.42 -8.24 -8.69
C SER A 108 9.44 -7.18 -8.18
N LEU A 109 9.26 -7.10 -6.87
CA LEU A 109 8.41 -6.09 -6.25
C LEU A 109 8.93 -4.67 -6.48
N ALA A 110 10.27 -4.46 -6.43
CA ALA A 110 10.90 -3.17 -6.72
C ALA A 110 10.71 -2.75 -8.18
N GLN A 111 10.76 -3.70 -9.13
CA GLN A 111 10.47 -3.42 -10.54
C GLN A 111 9.02 -2.95 -10.73
N ARG A 112 8.03 -3.59 -10.06
CA ARG A 112 6.63 -3.14 -10.09
C ARG A 112 6.46 -1.76 -9.44
N ALA A 113 7.13 -1.52 -8.31
CA ALA A 113 7.14 -0.24 -7.63
C ALA A 113 7.67 0.88 -8.54
N ALA A 114 8.80 0.63 -9.23
CA ALA A 114 9.37 1.58 -10.19
C ALA A 114 8.42 1.85 -11.36
N ALA A 115 7.74 0.83 -11.87
CA ALA A 115 6.75 0.99 -12.94
C ALA A 115 5.56 1.88 -12.52
N VAL A 116 5.09 1.76 -11.28
CA VAL A 116 4.05 2.66 -10.73
C VAL A 116 4.53 4.11 -10.72
N MET A 117 5.74 4.36 -10.21
CA MET A 117 6.27 5.72 -10.13
C MET A 117 6.54 6.32 -11.51
N GLN A 118 7.02 5.52 -12.46
CA GLN A 118 7.17 5.94 -13.85
C GLN A 118 5.83 6.28 -14.49
N TYR A 119 4.79 5.47 -14.24
CA TYR A 119 3.44 5.77 -14.72
C TYR A 119 2.91 7.11 -14.18
N ILE A 120 3.15 7.40 -12.90
CA ILE A 120 2.76 8.68 -12.29
C ILE A 120 3.53 9.83 -12.94
N GLU A 121 4.85 9.71 -13.15
CA GLU A 121 5.65 10.73 -13.81
C GLU A 121 5.21 11.01 -15.24
N ASP A 122 4.88 9.97 -16.00
CA ASP A 122 4.52 10.11 -17.41
C ASP A 122 3.11 10.67 -17.63
N ASN A 123 2.17 10.39 -16.69
CA ASN A 123 0.75 10.70 -16.90
C ASN A 123 0.16 11.71 -15.91
N HIS A 124 0.80 11.91 -14.74
CA HIS A 124 0.23 12.65 -13.60
C HIS A 124 1.25 13.56 -12.90
N LYS A 125 2.26 14.06 -13.65
CA LYS A 125 3.42 14.78 -13.11
C LYS A 125 3.05 16.01 -12.25
N ASP A 126 2.01 16.75 -12.66
CA ASP A 126 1.58 17.99 -12.02
C ASP A 126 0.27 17.80 -11.23
N GLU A 127 -0.09 16.56 -10.93
CA GLU A 127 -1.33 16.19 -10.27
C GLU A 127 -1.11 15.66 -8.85
N ASN A 128 -2.10 15.87 -7.99
CA ASN A 128 -2.15 15.27 -6.66
C ASN A 128 -2.71 13.86 -6.75
N VAL A 129 -1.85 12.87 -6.68
CA VAL A 129 -2.19 11.46 -6.86
C VAL A 129 -2.42 10.77 -5.51
N LEU A 130 -3.63 10.28 -5.26
CA LEU A 130 -3.88 9.34 -4.16
C LEU A 130 -3.62 7.91 -4.63
N VAL A 131 -2.74 7.20 -3.94
CA VAL A 131 -2.46 5.77 -4.20
C VAL A 131 -2.93 4.93 -3.02
N THR A 132 -3.79 3.94 -3.26
CA THR A 132 -4.19 2.95 -2.24
C THR A 132 -3.58 1.58 -2.54
N ALA A 133 -2.78 1.09 -1.61
CA ALA A 133 -2.01 -0.13 -1.81
C ALA A 133 -1.78 -0.91 -0.50
N HIS A 134 -0.68 -1.61 -0.40
CA HIS A 134 -0.36 -2.58 0.64
C HIS A 134 0.99 -2.30 1.27
N SER A 135 1.25 -2.93 2.42
CA SER A 135 2.43 -2.65 3.22
C SER A 135 3.75 -2.88 2.46
N ARG A 136 3.93 -4.03 1.81
CA ARG A 136 5.18 -4.34 1.10
C ARG A 136 5.32 -3.50 -0.17
N THR A 137 4.24 -3.30 -0.89
CA THR A 137 4.22 -2.48 -2.11
C THR A 137 4.57 -1.03 -1.80
N ILE A 138 3.94 -0.42 -0.78
CA ILE A 138 4.27 0.96 -0.38
C ILE A 138 5.72 1.04 0.09
N LYS A 139 6.18 0.12 0.94
CA LYS A 139 7.59 0.09 1.37
C LYS A 139 8.56 -0.04 0.21
N SER A 140 8.22 -0.86 -0.79
CA SER A 140 9.05 -1.00 -1.99
C SER A 140 9.13 0.31 -2.78
N ILE A 141 8.02 1.05 -2.91
CA ILE A 141 8.03 2.37 -3.54
C ILE A 141 8.89 3.36 -2.73
N LEU A 142 8.69 3.41 -1.41
CA LEU A 142 9.45 4.32 -0.55
C LEU A 142 10.96 4.02 -0.60
N SER A 143 11.35 2.74 -0.60
CA SER A 143 12.75 2.32 -0.63
C SER A 143 13.49 2.65 -1.95
N LEU A 144 12.79 3.08 -3.00
CA LEU A 144 13.41 3.64 -4.19
C LEU A 144 14.04 5.03 -3.93
N TYR A 145 13.61 5.72 -2.87
CA TYR A 145 13.92 7.13 -2.62
C TYR A 145 14.50 7.40 -1.24
N THR A 146 14.54 6.41 -0.33
CA THR A 146 15.16 6.54 1.00
C THR A 146 15.66 5.19 1.52
N ASP A 147 16.81 5.21 2.18
CA ASP A 147 17.38 4.03 2.87
C ASP A 147 16.78 3.80 4.27
N GLU A 148 15.93 4.72 4.74
CA GLU A 148 15.30 4.62 6.07
C GLU A 148 14.19 3.54 6.13
N VAL A 149 13.64 3.16 4.98
CA VAL A 149 12.55 2.18 4.88
C VAL A 149 13.09 0.79 4.62
N HIS A 150 12.97 -0.07 5.62
CA HIS A 150 13.37 -1.48 5.50
C HIS A 150 12.16 -2.37 5.20
N MET A 151 12.26 -3.22 4.17
CA MET A 151 11.16 -4.07 3.67
C MET A 151 10.53 -4.99 4.73
N VAL A 152 11.31 -5.44 5.71
CA VAL A 152 10.84 -6.35 6.77
C VAL A 152 10.49 -5.60 8.05
N PHE A 153 11.35 -4.68 8.50
CA PHE A 153 11.27 -4.11 9.85
C PHE A 153 10.48 -2.81 9.92
N THR A 154 10.43 -2.00 8.86
CA THR A 154 9.61 -0.79 8.86
C THR A 154 8.14 -1.16 8.99
N LYS A 155 7.47 -0.53 9.95
CA LYS A 155 6.04 -0.70 10.18
C LYS A 155 5.27 0.35 9.36
N LEU A 156 4.22 -0.08 8.71
CA LEU A 156 3.16 0.77 8.18
C LEU A 156 1.84 0.27 8.74
N ASP A 157 1.13 1.09 9.50
CA ASP A 157 -0.17 0.76 10.06
C ASP A 157 -1.27 0.75 8.99
N ASN A 158 -2.36 0.05 9.24
CA ASN A 158 -3.51 0.09 8.34
C ASN A 158 -4.09 1.52 8.28
N CYS A 159 -4.46 1.97 7.11
CA CYS A 159 -4.85 3.36 6.80
C CYS A 159 -3.78 4.41 7.17
N SER A 160 -2.50 4.04 7.31
CA SER A 160 -1.44 5.04 7.45
C SER A 160 -1.09 5.69 6.12
N LEU A 161 -0.76 6.98 6.18
CA LEU A 161 -0.35 7.80 5.05
C LEU A 161 1.17 7.80 4.91
N SER A 162 1.65 7.73 3.66
CA SER A 162 3.03 8.03 3.27
C SER A 162 3.01 9.11 2.18
N VAL A 163 3.85 10.12 2.32
CA VAL A 163 3.87 11.31 1.46
C VAL A 163 5.18 11.38 0.70
N LEU A 164 5.06 11.51 -0.61
CA LEU A 164 6.19 11.81 -1.50
C LEU A 164 5.89 13.08 -2.27
N GLU A 165 6.91 13.87 -2.53
CA GLU A 165 6.82 15.05 -3.39
C GLU A 165 7.95 15.03 -4.44
N PRO A 166 7.75 15.65 -5.61
CA PRO A 166 8.83 15.85 -6.57
C PRO A 166 9.77 16.95 -6.07
N GLU A 167 11.08 16.65 -6.03
CA GLU A 167 12.13 17.58 -5.69
C GLU A 167 13.31 17.44 -6.68
N ASN A 168 13.65 18.48 -7.44
CA ASN A 168 14.81 18.49 -8.36
C ASN A 168 14.86 17.30 -9.35
N ASN A 169 13.74 16.99 -9.99
CA ASN A 169 13.55 15.84 -10.92
C ASN A 169 13.74 14.46 -10.26
N LYS A 170 13.54 14.37 -8.96
CA LYS A 170 13.50 13.12 -8.18
C LYS A 170 12.30 13.15 -7.25
N TRP A 171 11.95 12.01 -6.70
CA TRP A 171 10.99 11.94 -5.61
C TRP A 171 11.69 11.98 -4.28
N LYS A 172 11.09 12.67 -3.32
CA LYS A 172 11.53 12.74 -1.93
C LYS A 172 10.43 12.22 -1.04
N VAL A 173 10.76 11.32 -0.15
CA VAL A 173 9.88 10.89 0.93
C VAL A 173 9.85 11.98 1.99
N LEU A 174 8.68 12.57 2.23
CA LEU A 174 8.50 13.59 3.28
C LEU A 174 8.19 12.95 4.61
N ASP A 175 7.29 11.95 4.60
CA ASP A 175 6.89 11.24 5.81
C ASP A 175 6.29 9.88 5.45
N TYR A 176 6.25 8.96 6.40
CA TYR A 176 5.59 7.68 6.26
C TYR A 176 5.03 7.18 7.59
N ASN A 177 4.04 6.30 7.51
CA ASN A 177 3.30 5.77 8.65
C ASN A 177 2.57 6.86 9.47
N VAL A 178 2.17 7.94 8.83
CA VAL A 178 1.38 9.01 9.47
C VAL A 178 -0.04 8.49 9.73
N SER A 179 -0.54 8.68 10.95
CA SER A 179 -1.90 8.28 11.31
C SER A 179 -2.95 9.15 10.61
N THR A 180 -3.95 8.52 10.01
CA THR A 180 -5.15 9.19 9.49
C THR A 180 -6.35 9.02 10.43
N LEU A 181 -6.13 8.52 11.64
CA LEU A 181 -7.19 8.41 12.65
C LEU A 181 -7.42 9.80 13.25
N VAL A 182 -8.64 10.31 13.09
CA VAL A 182 -9.12 11.59 13.62
C VAL A 182 -9.83 11.34 14.95
#